data_9fff88db5ef8815fe214e38ee97c6c16
#
_entry.id   9fff88db5ef8815fe214e38ee97c6c16
#
_cell.length_a   1.000
_cell.length_b   1.000
_cell.length_c   1.000
_cell.angle_alpha   90.00
_cell.angle_beta   90.00
_cell.angle_gamma   90.00
#
_symmetry.space_group_name_H-M   'P 1'
#
loop_
_entity.id
_entity.type
_entity.pdbx_description
1 polymer ?
#
loop_
_entity_poly.entity_id
_entity_poly.type
_entity_poly.pdbx_seq_one_letter_code
_entity_poly.pdbx_strand_id
1 'polypeptide(L)'
;FPELVVGLISAFQGYTEFVIGNVLGSNIANIGLAIGLPALFFKIDFDLKNSIAPFVYNLLACLMLYVFIQDNIINAKEAQGLLLVFFVYIIASFLRPNITSCNGELENENVYPIYKSLLKIITGSIILYYGSVLFVDNGAIPLVEQFGFSEKAIGMTVVAIGTSLPELFVTLMALSKKEVGISLGNIIGSNIFNILFVLATIALVTPIQTSDVTFELFLGVGFLLSLMLFIYLNKGLNKITALILFASYITFLYLQFYG
;
A
#
# COMPACT_ATOMS: atom_id res chain seq x y z
N PHE A 1 1.26 3.57 -7.08
CA PHE A 1 1.91 3.47 -8.40
C PHE A 1 3.46 3.40 -8.28
N PRO A 2 4.14 4.10 -7.39
CA PRO A 2 5.58 3.96 -7.17
C PRO A 2 6.00 2.52 -6.90
N GLU A 3 5.22 1.75 -6.14
CA GLU A 3 5.47 0.34 -5.82
C GLU A 3 5.61 -0.52 -7.07
N LEU A 4 4.76 -0.26 -8.09
CA LEU A 4 4.83 -0.98 -9.35
C LEU A 4 6.14 -0.69 -10.09
N VAL A 5 6.52 0.58 -10.18
CA VAL A 5 7.73 0.99 -10.91
C VAL A 5 8.98 0.48 -10.21
N VAL A 6 9.08 0.70 -8.90
CA VAL A 6 10.21 0.21 -8.09
C VAL A 6 10.27 -1.31 -8.13
N GLY A 7 9.12 -1.99 -7.96
CA GLY A 7 9.05 -3.45 -7.99
C GLY A 7 9.46 -4.05 -9.34
N LEU A 8 9.04 -3.46 -10.47
CA LEU A 8 9.47 -3.90 -11.81
C LEU A 8 10.99 -3.73 -12.00
N ILE A 9 11.53 -2.57 -11.62
CA ILE A 9 12.97 -2.30 -11.72
C ILE A 9 13.76 -3.34 -10.90
N SER A 10 13.38 -3.54 -9.64
CA SER A 10 14.03 -4.51 -8.75
C SER A 10 13.92 -5.95 -9.29
N ALA A 11 12.76 -6.35 -9.80
CA ALA A 11 12.55 -7.68 -10.38
C ALA A 11 13.42 -7.91 -11.63
N PHE A 12 13.54 -6.92 -12.53
CA PHE A 12 14.42 -7.00 -13.70
C PHE A 12 15.91 -7.07 -13.36
N GLN A 13 16.29 -6.53 -12.20
CA GLN A 13 17.65 -6.62 -11.68
C GLN A 13 17.91 -7.89 -10.87
N GLY A 14 16.89 -8.75 -10.70
CA GLY A 14 17.00 -10.03 -10.00
C GLY A 14 16.68 -9.97 -8.51
N TYR A 15 16.37 -8.78 -7.95
CA TYR A 15 16.03 -8.58 -6.54
C TYR A 15 14.53 -8.85 -6.30
N THR A 16 14.08 -10.09 -6.42
CA THR A 16 12.65 -10.42 -6.36
C THR A 16 12.08 -10.39 -4.93
N GLU A 17 12.91 -10.63 -3.91
CA GLU A 17 12.49 -10.50 -2.51
C GLU A 17 12.21 -9.04 -2.10
N PHE A 18 12.83 -8.06 -2.77
CA PHE A 18 12.44 -6.66 -2.62
C PHE A 18 10.99 -6.43 -2.98
N VAL A 19 10.48 -7.12 -4.01
CA VAL A 19 9.10 -6.91 -4.50
C VAL A 19 8.10 -7.29 -3.43
N ILE A 20 8.22 -8.50 -2.87
CA ILE A 20 7.30 -8.96 -1.82
C ILE A 20 7.48 -8.12 -0.54
N GLY A 21 8.74 -7.79 -0.20
CA GLY A 21 9.05 -6.89 0.91
C GLY A 21 8.39 -5.52 0.75
N ASN A 22 8.55 -4.89 -0.42
CA ASN A 22 7.93 -3.59 -0.72
C ASN A 22 6.40 -3.66 -0.63
N VAL A 23 5.75 -4.67 -1.21
CA VAL A 23 4.30 -4.81 -1.19
C VAL A 23 3.75 -4.97 0.24
N LEU A 24 4.31 -5.88 1.03
CA LEU A 24 3.86 -6.11 2.40
C LEU A 24 4.23 -4.93 3.32
N GLY A 25 5.45 -4.43 3.19
CA GLY A 25 5.93 -3.26 3.94
C GLY A 25 5.09 -2.01 3.68
N SER A 26 4.76 -1.73 2.39
CA SER A 26 3.89 -0.60 2.03
C SER A 26 2.48 -0.76 2.59
N ASN A 27 1.93 -1.97 2.61
CA ASN A 27 0.61 -2.21 3.19
C ASN A 27 0.58 -1.95 4.70
N ILE A 28 1.65 -2.31 5.42
CA ILE A 28 1.82 -2.02 6.84
C ILE A 28 2.06 -0.51 7.05
N ALA A 29 2.95 0.10 6.23
CA ALA A 29 3.25 1.54 6.28
C ALA A 29 2.01 2.40 6.00
N ASN A 30 1.18 2.00 5.06
CA ASN A 30 -0.05 2.70 4.73
C ASN A 30 -0.99 2.81 5.95
N ILE A 31 -1.10 1.78 6.77
CA ILE A 31 -1.94 1.81 7.96
C ILE A 31 -1.19 2.46 9.14
N GLY A 32 0.04 2.02 9.42
CA GLY A 32 0.80 2.47 10.58
C GLY A 32 1.35 3.88 10.45
N LEU A 33 1.89 4.23 9.26
CA LEU A 33 2.48 5.54 8.98
C LEU A 33 1.47 6.48 8.32
N ALA A 34 0.93 6.11 7.14
CA ALA A 34 0.16 7.05 6.33
C ALA A 34 -1.25 7.36 6.88
N ILE A 35 -1.81 6.53 7.76
CA ILE A 35 -2.98 6.86 8.59
C ILE A 35 -2.56 7.18 10.02
N GLY A 36 -1.73 6.35 10.65
CA GLY A 36 -1.41 6.46 12.06
C GLY A 36 -0.80 7.81 12.43
N LEU A 37 0.19 8.28 11.66
CA LEU A 37 0.85 9.58 11.92
C LEU A 37 -0.11 10.78 11.72
N PRO A 38 -0.85 10.93 10.60
CA PRO A 38 -1.81 12.03 10.44
C PRO A 38 -2.93 12.02 11.48
N ALA A 39 -3.40 10.84 11.90
CA ALA A 39 -4.46 10.72 12.91
C ALA A 39 -4.05 11.23 14.31
N LEU A 40 -2.76 11.46 14.56
CA LEU A 40 -2.30 12.17 15.78
C LEU A 40 -2.68 13.65 15.77
N PHE A 41 -2.78 14.24 14.58
CA PHE A 41 -3.03 15.68 14.39
C PHE A 41 -4.47 15.96 13.96
N PHE A 42 -5.10 15.05 13.22
CA PHE A 42 -6.43 15.18 12.68
C PHE A 42 -7.34 14.12 13.27
N LYS A 43 -8.55 14.51 13.68
CA LYS A 43 -9.59 13.55 14.08
C LYS A 43 -10.15 12.88 12.83
N ILE A 44 -10.22 11.57 12.83
CA ILE A 44 -10.79 10.78 11.74
C ILE A 44 -12.14 10.24 12.23
N ASP A 45 -13.24 10.88 11.83
CA ASP A 45 -14.59 10.40 12.07
C ASP A 45 -15.07 9.61 10.85
N PHE A 46 -15.37 8.32 11.02
CA PHE A 46 -15.69 7.44 9.90
C PHE A 46 -16.69 6.35 10.30
N ASP A 47 -17.73 6.14 9.48
CA ASP A 47 -18.69 5.06 9.67
C ASP A 47 -18.31 3.83 8.82
N LEU A 48 -17.85 2.79 9.50
CA LEU A 48 -17.43 1.54 8.87
C LEU A 48 -18.59 0.83 8.15
N LYS A 49 -19.86 1.02 8.59
CA LYS A 49 -21.00 0.29 8.03
C LYS A 49 -21.20 0.53 6.53
N ASN A 50 -20.89 1.74 6.07
CA ASN A 50 -21.05 2.13 4.67
C ASN A 50 -19.83 1.81 3.81
N SER A 51 -18.73 1.37 4.41
CA SER A 51 -17.44 1.21 3.73
C SER A 51 -16.72 -0.09 4.10
N ILE A 52 -17.44 -1.11 4.55
CA ILE A 52 -16.84 -2.39 4.98
C ILE A 52 -16.29 -3.19 3.79
N ALA A 53 -16.84 -3.04 2.59
CA ALA A 53 -16.49 -3.86 1.45
C ALA A 53 -14.99 -3.76 1.04
N PRO A 54 -14.35 -2.58 0.94
CA PRO A 54 -12.92 -2.50 0.68
C PRO A 54 -12.06 -3.25 1.70
N PHE A 55 -12.42 -3.20 2.98
CA PHE A 55 -11.71 -3.96 4.02
C PHE A 55 -11.84 -5.47 3.82
N VAL A 56 -13.03 -5.96 3.44
CA VAL A 56 -13.25 -7.37 3.12
C VAL A 56 -12.43 -7.80 1.91
N TYR A 57 -12.39 -6.99 0.84
CA TYR A 57 -11.55 -7.28 -0.33
C TYR A 57 -10.05 -7.29 0.02
N ASN A 58 -9.60 -6.40 0.90
CA ASN A 58 -8.22 -6.41 1.37
C ASN A 58 -7.90 -7.69 2.17
N LEU A 59 -8.79 -8.13 3.06
CA LEU A 59 -8.63 -9.40 3.79
C LEU A 59 -8.61 -10.60 2.84
N LEU A 60 -9.48 -10.61 1.82
CA LEU A 60 -9.48 -11.66 0.79
C LEU A 60 -8.17 -11.66 -0.02
N ALA A 61 -7.64 -10.49 -0.35
CA ALA A 61 -6.34 -10.36 -1.01
C ALA A 61 -5.21 -10.95 -0.16
N CYS A 62 -5.18 -10.64 1.15
CA CYS A 62 -4.22 -11.21 2.09
C CYS A 62 -4.38 -12.75 2.22
N LEU A 63 -5.61 -13.25 2.26
CA LEU A 63 -5.87 -14.69 2.33
C LEU A 63 -5.39 -15.41 1.06
N MET A 64 -5.66 -14.86 -0.12
CA MET A 64 -5.17 -15.41 -1.38
C MET A 64 -3.65 -15.41 -1.43
N LEU A 65 -3.03 -14.30 -1.02
CA LEU A 65 -1.58 -14.20 -0.95
C LEU A 65 -1.00 -15.26 0.00
N TYR A 66 -1.61 -15.45 1.19
CA TYR A 66 -1.20 -16.50 2.11
C TYR A 66 -1.21 -17.90 1.47
N VAL A 67 -2.23 -18.23 0.69
CA VAL A 67 -2.31 -19.52 0.00
C VAL A 67 -1.23 -19.65 -1.07
N PHE A 68 -0.93 -18.56 -1.80
CA PHE A 68 0.00 -18.57 -2.92
C PHE A 68 1.49 -18.55 -2.53
N ILE A 69 1.82 -18.08 -1.32
CA ILE A 69 3.22 -18.06 -0.85
C ILE A 69 3.67 -19.36 -0.17
N GLN A 70 2.82 -20.39 -0.12
CA GLN A 70 3.14 -21.63 0.64
C GLN A 70 4.29 -22.43 0.04
N ASP A 71 4.55 -22.30 -1.26
CA ASP A 71 5.68 -22.92 -1.96
C ASP A 71 6.88 -21.96 -2.13
N ASN A 72 6.85 -20.79 -1.48
CA ASN A 72 7.86 -19.73 -1.51
C ASN A 72 8.11 -19.11 -2.90
N ILE A 73 7.16 -19.22 -3.81
CA ILE A 73 7.26 -18.62 -5.14
C ILE A 73 5.88 -18.21 -5.63
N ILE A 74 5.76 -17.00 -6.17
CA ILE A 74 4.55 -16.57 -6.86
C ILE A 74 4.81 -16.64 -8.36
N ASN A 75 4.11 -17.53 -9.03
CA ASN A 75 4.23 -17.76 -10.46
C ASN A 75 3.11 -17.09 -11.26
N ALA A 76 3.20 -17.17 -12.61
CA ALA A 76 2.23 -16.52 -13.50
C ALA A 76 0.78 -17.02 -13.35
N LYS A 77 0.54 -18.27 -12.90
CA LYS A 77 -0.82 -18.77 -12.68
C LYS A 77 -1.48 -18.13 -11.46
N GLU A 78 -0.74 -18.02 -10.38
CA GLU A 78 -1.17 -17.33 -9.15
C GLU A 78 -1.38 -15.85 -9.42
N ALA A 79 -0.48 -15.23 -10.17
CA ALA A 79 -0.60 -13.86 -10.64
C ALA A 79 -1.91 -13.61 -11.41
N GLN A 80 -2.29 -14.51 -12.32
CA GLN A 80 -3.57 -14.43 -13.03
C GLN A 80 -4.76 -14.50 -12.07
N GLY A 81 -4.67 -15.35 -11.03
CA GLY A 81 -5.69 -15.44 -9.99
C GLY A 81 -5.86 -14.12 -9.22
N LEU A 82 -4.76 -13.48 -8.80
CA LEU A 82 -4.78 -12.18 -8.15
C LEU A 82 -5.38 -11.09 -9.05
N LEU A 83 -4.97 -11.03 -10.32
CA LEU A 83 -5.51 -10.07 -11.29
C LEU A 83 -7.01 -10.28 -11.55
N LEU A 84 -7.47 -11.52 -11.61
CA LEU A 84 -8.91 -11.80 -11.77
C LEU A 84 -9.70 -11.17 -10.62
N VAL A 85 -9.26 -11.37 -9.38
CA VAL A 85 -9.91 -10.78 -8.20
C VAL A 85 -9.80 -9.25 -8.21
N PHE A 86 -8.70 -8.69 -8.68
CA PHE A 86 -8.55 -7.24 -8.86
C PHE A 86 -9.62 -6.68 -9.80
N PHE A 87 -9.80 -7.28 -10.98
CA PHE A 87 -10.81 -6.83 -11.94
C PHE A 87 -12.24 -7.01 -11.40
N VAL A 88 -12.52 -8.10 -10.69
CA VAL A 88 -13.81 -8.28 -10.00
C VAL A 88 -14.05 -7.17 -8.99
N TYR A 89 -13.03 -6.81 -8.19
CA TYR A 89 -13.10 -5.70 -7.24
C TYR A 89 -13.39 -4.37 -7.94
N ILE A 90 -12.67 -4.05 -9.03
CA ILE A 90 -12.89 -2.82 -9.80
C ILE A 90 -14.31 -2.77 -10.36
N ILE A 91 -14.77 -3.85 -11.01
CA ILE A 91 -16.13 -3.92 -11.58
C ILE A 91 -17.19 -3.76 -10.47
N ALA A 92 -17.01 -4.47 -9.35
CA ALA A 92 -17.93 -4.35 -8.21
C ALA A 92 -17.97 -2.92 -7.64
N SER A 93 -16.83 -2.22 -7.61
CA SER A 93 -16.73 -0.84 -7.14
C SER A 93 -17.47 0.12 -8.09
N PHE A 94 -17.38 -0.08 -9.40
CA PHE A 94 -18.14 0.73 -10.38
C PHE A 94 -19.64 0.46 -10.33
N LEU A 95 -20.06 -0.80 -10.14
CA LEU A 95 -21.48 -1.16 -10.07
C LEU A 95 -22.17 -0.73 -8.76
N ARG A 96 -21.38 -0.48 -7.72
CA ARG A 96 -21.87 -0.03 -6.40
C ARG A 96 -21.19 1.28 -5.98
N PRO A 97 -21.50 2.41 -6.62
CA PRO A 97 -20.86 3.71 -6.34
C PRO A 97 -21.00 4.15 -4.87
N ASN A 98 -22.01 3.67 -4.14
CA ASN A 98 -22.20 3.96 -2.71
C ASN A 98 -21.12 3.35 -1.79
N ILE A 99 -20.27 2.47 -2.30
CA ILE A 99 -19.14 1.89 -1.54
C ILE A 99 -17.94 2.86 -1.47
N THR A 100 -17.86 3.76 -2.45
CA THR A 100 -16.78 4.74 -2.60
C THR A 100 -17.29 6.18 -2.67
N SER A 101 -18.59 6.42 -2.42
CA SER A 101 -19.13 7.78 -2.45
C SER A 101 -18.49 8.62 -1.33
N CYS A 102 -17.47 9.36 -1.71
CA CYS A 102 -17.09 10.55 -1.00
C CYS A 102 -18.28 11.52 -1.13
N ASN A 103 -19.08 11.65 -0.07
CA ASN A 103 -20.07 12.71 0.05
C ASN A 103 -19.31 14.02 0.34
N GLY A 104 -18.45 14.45 -0.58
CA GLY A 104 -17.95 15.79 -0.68
C GLY A 104 -18.75 16.49 -1.76
N GLU A 105 -19.42 17.57 -1.44
CA GLU A 105 -19.88 18.50 -2.46
C GLU A 105 -18.63 18.90 -3.27
N LEU A 106 -18.66 18.60 -4.57
CA LEU A 106 -17.64 19.10 -5.48
C LEU A 106 -17.77 20.63 -5.50
N GLU A 107 -17.05 21.33 -4.62
CA GLU A 107 -16.83 22.76 -4.81
C GLU A 107 -16.26 22.95 -6.21
N ASN A 108 -16.76 23.95 -6.92
CA ASN A 108 -16.41 24.29 -8.30
C ASN A 108 -14.89 24.21 -8.54
N GLU A 109 -14.41 23.01 -8.83
CA GLU A 109 -13.01 22.83 -9.20
C GLU A 109 -12.80 23.45 -10.59
N ASN A 110 -11.77 24.30 -10.70
CA ASN A 110 -11.32 24.81 -11.99
C ASN A 110 -11.05 23.62 -12.92
N VAL A 111 -11.91 23.42 -13.92
CA VAL A 111 -11.75 22.36 -14.92
C VAL A 111 -10.49 22.66 -15.73
N TYR A 112 -9.40 21.99 -15.39
CA TYR A 112 -8.17 22.12 -16.15
C TYR A 112 -8.33 21.49 -17.54
N PRO A 113 -7.79 22.12 -18.61
CA PRO A 113 -7.78 21.52 -19.93
C PRO A 113 -7.10 20.13 -19.89
N ILE A 114 -7.71 19.15 -20.54
CA ILE A 114 -7.26 17.74 -20.51
C ILE A 114 -5.78 17.57 -20.89
N TYR A 115 -5.27 18.39 -21.83
CA TYR A 115 -3.86 18.34 -22.24
C TYR A 115 -2.90 18.73 -21.11
N LYS A 116 -3.28 19.67 -20.21
CA LYS A 116 -2.47 20.03 -19.04
C LYS A 116 -2.42 18.90 -18.03
N SER A 117 -3.53 18.19 -17.85
CA SER A 117 -3.58 17.01 -16.98
C SER A 117 -2.74 15.87 -17.55
N LEU A 118 -2.85 15.61 -18.85
CA LEU A 118 -2.02 14.61 -19.54
C LEU A 118 -0.53 14.96 -19.45
N LEU A 119 -0.15 16.22 -19.66
CA LEU A 119 1.24 16.66 -19.53
C LEU A 119 1.78 16.43 -18.11
N LYS A 120 0.99 16.76 -17.07
CA LYS A 120 1.35 16.50 -15.67
C LYS A 120 1.53 15.00 -15.39
N ILE A 121 0.65 14.15 -15.93
CA ILE A 121 0.76 12.69 -15.78
C ILE A 121 2.04 12.19 -16.45
N ILE A 122 2.31 12.58 -17.69
CA ILE A 122 3.51 12.14 -18.42
C ILE A 122 4.79 12.61 -17.71
N THR A 123 4.87 13.90 -17.37
CA THR A 123 6.07 14.43 -16.68
C THR A 123 6.24 13.82 -15.30
N GLY A 124 5.18 13.63 -14.54
CA GLY A 124 5.20 12.95 -13.25
C GLY A 124 5.65 11.50 -13.37
N SER A 125 5.17 10.77 -14.39
CA SER A 125 5.60 9.37 -14.63
C SER A 125 7.08 9.27 -14.99
N ILE A 126 7.60 10.22 -15.79
CA ILE A 126 9.04 10.27 -16.14
C ILE A 126 9.89 10.52 -14.88
N ILE A 127 9.50 11.51 -14.07
CA ILE A 127 10.21 11.84 -12.81
C ILE A 127 10.17 10.64 -11.87
N LEU A 128 9.01 9.99 -11.74
CA LEU A 128 8.84 8.80 -10.92
C LEU A 128 9.75 7.66 -11.39
N TYR A 129 9.81 7.39 -12.70
CA TYR A 129 10.66 6.33 -13.25
C TYR A 129 12.14 6.58 -12.93
N TYR A 130 12.67 7.75 -13.28
CA TYR A 130 14.08 8.05 -13.00
C TYR A 130 14.37 8.15 -11.50
N GLY A 131 13.47 8.71 -10.72
CA GLY A 131 13.59 8.73 -9.26
C GLY A 131 13.62 7.32 -8.66
N SER A 132 12.79 6.41 -9.17
CA SER A 132 12.77 5.00 -8.74
C SER A 132 14.07 4.27 -9.11
N VAL A 133 14.59 4.47 -10.33
CA VAL A 133 15.89 3.91 -10.73
C VAL A 133 17.00 4.39 -9.80
N LEU A 134 17.11 5.70 -9.59
CA LEU A 134 18.13 6.27 -8.70
C LEU A 134 17.98 5.76 -7.25
N PHE A 135 16.76 5.63 -6.78
CA PHE A 135 16.47 5.14 -5.42
C PHE A 135 16.86 3.67 -5.25
N VAL A 136 16.55 2.82 -6.23
CA VAL A 136 16.93 1.40 -6.19
C VAL A 136 18.44 1.26 -6.32
N ASP A 137 19.06 1.85 -7.37
CA ASP A 137 20.47 1.64 -7.69
C ASP A 137 21.43 2.28 -6.67
N ASN A 138 21.12 3.51 -6.19
CA ASN A 138 22.02 4.24 -5.30
C ASN A 138 21.59 4.24 -3.84
N GLY A 139 20.37 3.76 -3.55
CA GLY A 139 19.81 3.68 -2.19
C GLY A 139 19.69 2.25 -1.71
N ALA A 140 18.71 1.52 -2.25
CA ALA A 140 18.31 0.22 -1.71
C ALA A 140 19.33 -0.90 -1.96
N ILE A 141 19.85 -1.05 -3.19
CA ILE A 141 20.82 -2.10 -3.53
C ILE A 141 22.12 -1.97 -2.71
N PRO A 142 22.75 -0.79 -2.58
CA PRO A 142 23.94 -0.63 -1.76
C PRO A 142 23.75 -1.02 -0.29
N LEU A 143 22.54 -0.87 0.26
CA LEU A 143 22.24 -1.32 1.63
C LEU A 143 22.32 -2.84 1.76
N VAL A 144 21.90 -3.57 0.74
CA VAL A 144 22.03 -5.03 0.69
C VAL A 144 23.49 -5.44 0.47
N GLU A 145 24.14 -4.91 -0.58
CA GLU A 145 25.45 -5.38 -1.02
C GLU A 145 26.60 -4.95 -0.10
N GLN A 146 26.54 -3.71 0.42
CA GLN A 146 27.65 -3.14 1.20
C GLN A 146 27.47 -3.36 2.71
N PHE A 147 26.24 -3.36 3.20
CA PHE A 147 25.93 -3.47 4.63
C PHE A 147 25.40 -4.86 5.03
N GLY A 148 25.11 -5.73 4.06
CA GLY A 148 24.66 -7.11 4.32
C GLY A 148 23.24 -7.24 4.85
N PHE A 149 22.38 -6.21 4.69
CA PHE A 149 20.97 -6.34 5.02
C PHE A 149 20.25 -7.25 4.03
N SER A 150 19.22 -7.97 4.46
CA SER A 150 18.43 -8.79 3.55
C SER A 150 17.59 -7.95 2.59
N GLU A 151 17.41 -8.43 1.36
CA GLU A 151 16.51 -7.80 0.37
C GLU A 151 15.11 -7.57 0.96
N LYS A 152 14.57 -8.60 1.63
CA LYS A 152 13.27 -8.55 2.30
C LYS A 152 13.19 -7.40 3.30
N ALA A 153 14.18 -7.27 4.21
CA ALA A 153 14.18 -6.23 5.24
C ALA A 153 14.24 -4.81 4.63
N ILE A 154 15.10 -4.59 3.62
CA ILE A 154 15.20 -3.30 2.94
C ILE A 154 13.92 -3.01 2.14
N GLY A 155 13.36 -4.02 1.47
CA GLY A 155 12.07 -3.91 0.79
C GLY A 155 10.94 -3.47 1.73
N MET A 156 10.83 -4.13 2.89
CA MET A 156 9.79 -3.86 3.91
C MET A 156 9.96 -2.53 4.66
N THR A 157 11.14 -1.96 4.65
CA THR A 157 11.45 -0.74 5.42
C THR A 157 11.75 0.44 4.50
N VAL A 158 12.97 0.56 4.02
CA VAL A 158 13.44 1.73 3.26
C VAL A 158 12.61 1.92 1.98
N VAL A 159 12.42 0.83 1.21
CA VAL A 159 11.68 0.90 -0.05
C VAL A 159 10.19 1.18 0.22
N ALA A 160 9.59 0.45 1.15
CA ALA A 160 8.18 0.64 1.51
C ALA A 160 7.88 2.06 2.04
N ILE A 161 8.74 2.62 2.89
CA ILE A 161 8.60 4.01 3.34
C ILE A 161 8.64 4.95 2.14
N GLY A 162 9.65 4.82 1.29
CA GLY A 162 9.83 5.69 0.14
C GLY A 162 8.64 5.68 -0.82
N THR A 163 8.11 4.50 -1.13
CA THR A 163 6.97 4.35 -2.04
C THR A 163 5.63 4.73 -1.40
N SER A 164 5.49 4.67 -0.06
CA SER A 164 4.28 5.08 0.66
C SER A 164 4.23 6.58 1.03
N LEU A 165 5.28 7.35 0.74
CA LEU A 165 5.27 8.81 0.99
C LEU A 165 4.15 9.53 0.23
N PRO A 166 3.87 9.26 -1.06
CA PRO A 166 2.75 9.86 -1.76
C PRO A 166 1.41 9.61 -1.07
N GLU A 167 1.17 8.38 -0.58
CA GLU A 167 -0.04 8.01 0.15
C GLU A 167 -0.17 8.81 1.46
N LEU A 168 0.94 9.00 2.18
CA LEU A 168 0.98 9.85 3.36
C LEU A 168 0.60 11.30 3.02
N PHE A 169 1.17 11.87 1.95
CA PHE A 169 0.86 13.24 1.54
C PHE A 169 -0.61 13.40 1.09
N VAL A 170 -1.14 12.46 0.31
CA VAL A 170 -2.55 12.45 -0.10
C VAL A 170 -3.46 12.38 1.13
N THR A 171 -3.14 11.51 2.09
CA THR A 171 -3.87 11.37 3.35
C THR A 171 -3.85 12.66 4.17
N LEU A 172 -2.67 13.28 4.33
CA LEU A 172 -2.53 14.57 5.03
C LEU A 172 -3.36 15.67 4.37
N MET A 173 -3.32 15.76 3.03
CA MET A 173 -4.10 16.75 2.29
C MET A 173 -5.60 16.50 2.42
N ALA A 174 -6.07 15.26 2.28
CA ALA A 174 -7.47 14.90 2.43
C ALA A 174 -7.98 15.23 3.84
N LEU A 175 -7.23 14.85 4.88
CA LEU A 175 -7.62 15.14 6.27
C LEU A 175 -7.60 16.65 6.59
N SER A 176 -6.67 17.41 6.02
CA SER A 176 -6.64 18.88 6.17
C SER A 176 -7.89 19.54 5.59
N LYS A 177 -8.47 18.95 4.54
CA LYS A 177 -9.75 19.36 3.92
C LYS A 177 -10.98 18.69 4.54
N LYS A 178 -10.81 17.86 5.58
CA LYS A 178 -11.86 17.06 6.24
C LYS A 178 -12.48 15.99 5.34
N GLU A 179 -11.79 15.59 4.28
CA GLU A 179 -12.23 14.56 3.32
C GLU A 179 -11.77 13.17 3.79
N VAL A 180 -12.30 12.71 4.93
CA VAL A 180 -11.90 11.45 5.57
C VAL A 180 -12.13 10.24 4.66
N GLY A 181 -13.21 10.23 3.88
CA GLY A 181 -13.50 9.14 2.93
C GLY A 181 -12.41 8.97 1.88
N ILE A 182 -11.86 10.07 1.36
CA ILE A 182 -10.73 10.05 0.40
C ILE A 182 -9.47 9.50 1.08
N SER A 183 -9.18 9.94 2.30
CA SER A 183 -8.02 9.47 3.06
C SER A 183 -8.04 7.95 3.25
N LEU A 184 -9.12 7.39 3.81
CA LEU A 184 -9.24 5.95 4.05
C LEU A 184 -9.35 5.16 2.74
N GLY A 185 -10.10 5.68 1.76
CA GLY A 185 -10.22 5.06 0.43
C GLY A 185 -8.89 4.95 -0.29
N ASN A 186 -8.04 5.99 -0.22
CA ASN A 186 -6.68 5.98 -0.76
C ASN A 186 -5.85 4.85 -0.13
N ILE A 187 -5.82 4.74 1.18
CA ILE A 187 -4.98 3.76 1.90
C ILE A 187 -5.47 2.32 1.67
N ILE A 188 -6.76 2.05 1.87
CA ILE A 188 -7.29 0.69 1.68
C ILE A 188 -7.24 0.28 0.20
N GLY A 189 -7.51 1.22 -0.70
CA GLY A 189 -7.38 1.01 -2.14
C GLY A 189 -5.95 0.71 -2.57
N SER A 190 -4.95 1.44 -2.05
CA SER A 190 -3.53 1.18 -2.30
C SER A 190 -3.11 -0.20 -1.78
N ASN A 191 -3.58 -0.62 -0.60
CA ASN A 191 -3.27 -1.95 -0.07
C ASN A 191 -3.83 -3.08 -0.95
N ILE A 192 -5.07 -2.94 -1.45
CA ILE A 192 -5.67 -3.89 -2.40
C ILE A 192 -4.89 -3.88 -3.72
N PHE A 193 -4.56 -2.69 -4.22
CA PHE A 193 -3.81 -2.51 -5.46
C PHE A 193 -2.41 -3.16 -5.38
N ASN A 194 -1.72 -2.99 -4.26
CA ASN A 194 -0.39 -3.55 -4.04
C ASN A 194 -0.39 -5.08 -4.12
N ILE A 195 -1.32 -5.76 -3.46
CA ILE A 195 -1.39 -7.23 -3.47
C ILE A 195 -1.96 -7.73 -4.79
N LEU A 196 -3.12 -7.22 -5.23
CA LEU A 196 -3.86 -7.82 -6.34
C LEU A 196 -3.36 -7.39 -7.71
N PHE A 197 -2.73 -6.21 -7.82
CA PHE A 197 -2.29 -5.67 -9.10
C PHE A 197 -0.77 -5.56 -9.21
N VAL A 198 -0.10 -4.89 -8.27
CA VAL A 198 1.35 -4.67 -8.35
C VAL A 198 2.09 -5.99 -8.32
N LEU A 199 1.90 -6.78 -7.26
CA LEU A 199 2.54 -8.07 -7.09
C LEU A 199 2.23 -9.02 -8.27
N ALA A 200 0.96 -9.08 -8.65
CA ALA A 200 0.52 -9.91 -9.75
C ALA A 200 1.12 -9.49 -11.10
N THR A 201 1.15 -8.20 -11.42
CA THR A 201 1.73 -7.70 -12.67
C THR A 201 3.20 -8.06 -12.78
N ILE A 202 3.95 -7.93 -11.68
CA ILE A 202 5.38 -8.26 -11.64
C ILE A 202 5.57 -9.78 -11.77
N ALA A 203 4.76 -10.60 -11.08
CA ALA A 203 4.82 -12.06 -11.13
C ALA A 203 4.45 -12.65 -12.50
N LEU A 204 3.70 -11.93 -13.34
CA LEU A 204 3.48 -12.31 -14.75
C LEU A 204 4.75 -12.20 -15.59
N VAL A 205 5.64 -11.26 -15.26
CA VAL A 205 6.86 -10.99 -16.01
C VAL A 205 8.02 -11.85 -15.48
N THR A 206 8.16 -11.93 -14.17
CA THR A 206 9.22 -12.66 -13.49
C THR A 206 8.66 -13.34 -12.24
N PRO A 207 8.84 -14.66 -12.06
CA PRO A 207 8.44 -15.32 -10.83
C PRO A 207 9.09 -14.66 -9.62
N ILE A 208 8.29 -14.40 -8.59
CA ILE A 208 8.74 -13.71 -7.38
C ILE A 208 9.10 -14.75 -6.33
N GLN A 209 10.36 -14.77 -5.92
CA GLN A 209 10.78 -15.54 -4.76
C GLN A 209 10.20 -14.87 -3.51
N THR A 210 9.51 -15.67 -2.72
CA THR A 210 9.00 -15.24 -1.42
C THR A 210 9.73 -16.05 -0.35
N SER A 211 10.76 -15.47 0.27
CA SER A 211 11.23 -16.03 1.55
C SER A 211 10.05 -16.11 2.53
N ASP A 212 10.20 -16.82 3.65
CA ASP A 212 9.12 -16.87 4.64
C ASP A 212 8.70 -15.45 5.06
N VAL A 213 7.57 -14.98 4.52
CA VAL A 213 6.93 -13.70 4.81
C VAL A 213 5.60 -13.88 5.55
N THR A 214 5.35 -15.08 6.06
CA THR A 214 4.09 -15.43 6.74
C THR A 214 3.85 -14.54 7.95
N PHE A 215 4.89 -14.28 8.73
CA PHE A 215 4.79 -13.41 9.90
C PHE A 215 4.40 -11.97 9.51
N GLU A 216 5.05 -11.40 8.51
CA GLU A 216 4.79 -10.03 8.05
C GLU A 216 3.42 -9.89 7.39
N LEU A 217 2.97 -10.93 6.69
CA LEU A 217 1.61 -10.96 6.15
C LEU A 217 0.55 -10.96 7.26
N PHE A 218 0.72 -11.81 8.30
CA PHE A 218 -0.17 -11.81 9.46
C PHE A 218 -0.11 -10.51 10.25
N LEU A 219 1.06 -9.89 10.34
CA LEU A 219 1.20 -8.58 10.96
C LEU A 219 0.45 -7.51 10.16
N GLY A 220 0.53 -7.51 8.84
CA GLY A 220 -0.26 -6.65 7.96
C GLY A 220 -1.76 -6.83 8.14
N VAL A 221 -2.23 -8.08 8.24
CA VAL A 221 -3.62 -8.40 8.59
C VAL A 221 -3.97 -7.85 9.97
N GLY A 222 -3.07 -7.98 10.95
CA GLY A 222 -3.22 -7.42 12.30
C GLY A 222 -3.40 -5.90 12.29
N PHE A 223 -2.61 -5.18 11.49
CA PHE A 223 -2.78 -3.73 11.29
C PHE A 223 -4.15 -3.39 10.70
N LEU A 224 -4.57 -4.14 9.67
CA LEU A 224 -5.88 -3.93 9.03
C LEU A 224 -7.04 -4.19 10.00
N LEU A 225 -6.99 -5.30 10.74
CA LEU A 225 -8.01 -5.63 11.74
C LEU A 225 -8.03 -4.64 12.90
N SER A 226 -6.85 -4.15 13.34
CA SER A 226 -6.74 -3.11 14.38
C SER A 226 -7.37 -1.80 13.91
N LEU A 227 -7.10 -1.40 12.68
CA LEU A 227 -7.73 -0.22 12.07
C LEU A 227 -9.25 -0.37 12.03
N MET A 228 -9.78 -1.50 11.55
CA MET A 228 -11.21 -1.80 11.53
C MET A 228 -11.82 -1.76 12.93
N LEU A 229 -11.17 -2.40 13.90
CA LEU A 229 -11.64 -2.44 15.30
C LEU A 229 -11.68 -1.04 15.90
N PHE A 230 -10.64 -0.23 15.71
CA PHE A 230 -10.60 1.13 16.26
C PHE A 230 -11.66 2.03 15.64
N ILE A 231 -11.88 1.92 14.32
CA ILE A 231 -12.98 2.64 13.64
C ILE A 231 -14.34 2.18 14.17
N TYR A 232 -14.55 0.88 14.36
CA TYR A 232 -15.79 0.34 14.86
C TYR A 232 -16.11 0.82 16.29
N LEU A 233 -15.14 0.73 17.20
CA LEU A 233 -15.31 1.06 18.61
C LEU A 233 -15.47 2.57 18.86
N ASN A 234 -14.73 3.40 18.12
CA ASN A 234 -14.65 4.85 18.37
C ASN A 234 -15.41 5.68 17.32
N LYS A 235 -16.06 5.03 16.33
CA LYS A 235 -16.62 5.69 15.13
C LYS A 235 -15.57 6.54 14.40
N GLY A 236 -14.34 6.06 14.38
CA GLY A 236 -13.19 6.74 13.79
C GLY A 236 -11.89 6.45 14.53
N LEU A 237 -10.87 7.29 14.32
CA LEU A 237 -9.60 7.21 15.03
C LEU A 237 -9.43 8.42 15.95
N ASN A 238 -9.09 8.14 17.20
CA ASN A 238 -8.66 9.14 18.16
C ASN A 238 -7.13 9.11 18.35
N LYS A 239 -6.58 10.07 19.10
CA LYS A 239 -5.13 10.17 19.31
C LYS A 239 -4.49 8.94 19.93
N ILE A 240 -5.21 8.21 20.80
CA ILE A 240 -4.68 7.02 21.47
C ILE A 240 -4.56 5.87 20.45
N THR A 241 -5.62 5.60 19.69
CA THR A 241 -5.62 4.57 18.65
C THR A 241 -4.63 4.88 17.53
N ALA A 242 -4.49 6.15 17.16
CA ALA A 242 -3.48 6.63 16.22
C ALA A 242 -2.06 6.37 16.74
N LEU A 243 -1.80 6.69 18.04
CA LEU A 243 -0.49 6.44 18.67
C LEU A 243 -0.17 4.95 18.71
N ILE A 244 -1.16 4.08 18.99
CA ILE A 244 -0.97 2.63 18.98
C ILE A 244 -0.56 2.16 17.59
N LEU A 245 -1.27 2.56 16.53
CA LEU A 245 -0.93 2.18 15.15
C LEU A 245 0.48 2.66 14.77
N PHE A 246 0.79 3.91 15.04
CA PHE A 246 2.09 4.49 14.71
C PHE A 246 3.24 3.85 15.52
N ALA A 247 3.07 3.66 16.83
CA ALA A 247 4.06 3.00 17.66
C ALA A 247 4.29 1.53 17.26
N SER A 248 3.21 0.81 16.91
CA SER A 248 3.32 -0.55 16.37
C SER A 248 4.11 -0.59 15.06
N TYR A 249 3.94 0.43 14.20
CA TYR A 249 4.73 0.55 12.98
C TYR A 249 6.22 0.81 13.26
N ILE A 250 6.56 1.68 14.19
CA ILE A 250 7.95 1.90 14.61
C ILE A 250 8.57 0.61 15.18
N THR A 251 7.78 -0.15 15.98
CA THR A 251 8.23 -1.45 16.49
C THR A 251 8.46 -2.45 15.34
N PHE A 252 7.59 -2.48 14.34
CA PHE A 252 7.79 -3.30 13.14
C PHE A 252 9.10 -2.95 12.43
N LEU A 253 9.38 -1.66 12.19
CA LEU A 253 10.62 -1.24 11.57
C LEU A 253 11.85 -1.70 12.36
N TYR A 254 11.80 -1.57 13.68
CA TYR A 254 12.88 -2.03 14.56
C TYR A 254 13.12 -3.54 14.42
N LEU A 255 12.06 -4.35 14.41
CA LEU A 255 12.16 -5.81 14.29
C LEU A 255 12.73 -6.26 12.94
N GLN A 256 12.54 -5.51 11.85
CA GLN A 256 13.09 -5.86 10.55
C GLN A 256 14.63 -5.73 10.48
N PHE A 257 15.25 -4.93 11.36
CA PHE A 257 16.69 -4.74 11.38
C PHE A 257 17.39 -5.51 12.50
N TYR A 258 16.69 -5.84 13.58
CA TYR A 258 17.29 -6.39 14.82
C TYR A 258 16.64 -7.69 15.28
N GLY A 259 15.57 -8.16 14.66
CA GLY A 259 14.89 -9.43 14.94
C GLY A 259 15.28 -10.46 13.93
#